data_1d532ecfad82407bec8b9cbf0f586dbf
#
_entry.id   1d532ecfad82407bec8b9cbf0f586dbf
#
_cell.length_a   1.000
_cell.length_b   1.000
_cell.length_c   1.000
_cell.angle_alpha   90.00
_cell.angle_beta   90.00
_cell.angle_gamma   90.00
#
_symmetry.space_group_name_H-M   'P 1'
#
loop_
_entity.id
_entity.type
_entity.pdbx_description
1 polymer ?
#
loop_
_entity_poly.entity_id
_entity_poly.type
_entity_poly.pdbx_seq_one_letter_code
_entity_poly.pdbx_strand_id
1 'polypeptide(L)'
;MSQNDASCLVPYEGHGIGFEYPGYWEIIEEVDGTDVLITVATDSSCFWALRILYGCPRPDEVVNSCIQAFKDEYDNPEVTETGGVLAEMPAFCREVEFSCFELLNSVALSSVRSSKMTLLVWWQGTDHELESTRPILDGITQSVRILDLL
;
A
#
# COMPACT_ATOMS: atom_id res chain seq x y z
N MET A 1 -28.08 -5.93 -4.28
CA MET A 1 -27.71 -4.73 -3.61
C MET A 1 -26.24 -4.75 -3.21
N SER A 2 -25.56 -3.69 -3.51
CA SER A 2 -24.13 -3.61 -3.21
C SER A 2 -23.91 -3.28 -1.75
N GLN A 3 -22.92 -3.95 -1.16
CA GLN A 3 -22.52 -3.66 0.20
C GLN A 3 -21.15 -3.01 0.26
N ASN A 4 -20.62 -2.61 -0.89
CA ASN A 4 -19.27 -2.12 -0.98
C ASN A 4 -19.20 -0.61 -0.91
N ASP A 5 -20.06 -0.01 -0.14
CA ASP A 5 -20.06 1.42 -0.03
C ASP A 5 -19.24 1.86 1.19
N ALA A 6 -19.08 3.18 1.31
CA ALA A 6 -18.25 3.76 2.36
C ALA A 6 -18.80 3.45 3.75
N SER A 7 -20.08 3.12 3.87
CA SER A 7 -20.67 2.83 5.17
C SER A 7 -20.15 1.52 5.77
N CYS A 8 -19.47 0.69 4.96
CA CYS A 8 -18.88 -0.57 5.43
C CYS A 8 -17.44 -0.42 5.91
N LEU A 9 -16.90 0.79 5.92
CA LEU A 9 -15.52 1.02 6.36
C LEU A 9 -15.41 0.92 7.87
N VAL A 10 -14.32 0.30 8.33
CA VAL A 10 -14.01 0.21 9.75
C VAL A 10 -12.61 0.77 9.98
N PRO A 11 -12.35 1.32 11.17
CA PRO A 11 -11.03 1.88 11.46
C PRO A 11 -10.05 0.81 11.94
N TYR A 12 -8.80 1.01 11.58
CA TYR A 12 -7.68 0.32 12.19
C TYR A 12 -6.82 1.37 12.89
N GLU A 13 -6.42 1.11 14.13
CA GLU A 13 -5.48 1.96 14.85
C GLU A 13 -4.50 1.07 15.60
N GLY A 14 -3.21 1.33 15.43
CA GLY A 14 -2.18 0.58 16.10
C GLY A 14 -0.82 1.03 15.62
N HIS A 15 0.18 0.81 16.45
CA HIS A 15 1.58 1.10 16.12
C HIS A 15 1.81 2.56 15.70
N GLY A 16 0.96 3.47 16.19
CA GLY A 16 1.11 4.89 15.91
C GLY A 16 0.51 5.35 14.60
N ILE A 17 -0.24 4.48 13.90
CA ILE A 17 -0.88 4.84 12.64
C ILE A 17 -2.34 4.42 12.66
N GLY A 18 -3.10 4.97 11.72
CA GLY A 18 -4.48 4.59 11.53
C GLY A 18 -4.88 4.67 10.08
N PHE A 19 -5.89 3.92 9.71
CA PHE A 19 -6.50 3.98 8.39
C PHE A 19 -7.89 3.34 8.46
N GLU A 20 -8.63 3.44 7.36
CA GLU A 20 -9.95 2.84 7.25
C GLU A 20 -9.97 1.86 6.09
N TYR A 21 -10.63 0.73 6.28
CA TYR A 21 -10.69 -0.32 5.28
C TYR A 21 -12.05 -1.00 5.32
N PRO A 22 -12.44 -1.70 4.23
CA PRO A 22 -13.73 -2.40 4.22
C PRO A 22 -13.73 -3.53 5.25
N GLY A 23 -14.72 -3.52 6.12
CA GLY A 23 -14.78 -4.49 7.22
C GLY A 23 -14.99 -5.93 6.77
N TYR A 24 -15.39 -6.15 5.51
CA TYR A 24 -15.56 -7.49 4.98
C TYR A 24 -14.28 -8.05 4.36
N TRP A 25 -13.20 -7.25 4.31
CA TRP A 25 -11.88 -7.75 3.91
C TRP A 25 -11.11 -8.16 5.16
N GLU A 26 -10.17 -9.07 4.97
CA GLU A 26 -9.40 -9.63 6.08
C GLU A 26 -8.16 -8.77 6.35
N ILE A 27 -7.90 -8.49 7.63
CA ILE A 27 -6.70 -7.77 8.02
C ILE A 27 -5.73 -8.75 8.70
N ILE A 28 -4.46 -8.68 8.29
CA ILE A 28 -3.40 -9.57 8.79
C ILE A 28 -2.26 -8.69 9.26
N GLU A 29 -1.80 -8.94 10.47
CA GLU A 29 -0.74 -8.13 11.07
C GLU A 29 0.44 -9.04 11.39
N GLU A 30 1.64 -8.66 10.94
CA GLU A 30 2.85 -9.43 11.15
C GLU A 30 3.94 -8.51 11.67
N VAL A 31 4.75 -9.04 12.60
CA VAL A 31 5.89 -8.31 13.14
C VAL A 31 7.15 -9.03 12.69
N ASP A 32 8.07 -8.27 12.07
CA ASP A 32 9.33 -8.80 11.55
C ASP A 32 10.46 -7.99 12.17
N GLY A 33 11.05 -8.52 13.25
CA GLY A 33 12.02 -7.74 14.01
C GLY A 33 11.34 -6.57 14.67
N THR A 34 11.78 -5.35 14.34
CA THR A 34 11.14 -4.14 14.83
C THR A 34 10.09 -3.59 13.86
N ASP A 35 10.04 -4.13 12.64
CA ASP A 35 9.13 -3.63 11.63
C ASP A 35 7.77 -4.30 11.74
N VAL A 36 6.74 -3.63 11.26
CA VAL A 36 5.36 -4.14 11.28
C VAL A 36 4.83 -4.11 9.87
N LEU A 37 4.15 -5.20 9.48
CA LEU A 37 3.48 -5.29 8.17
C LEU A 37 2.01 -5.55 8.43
N ILE A 38 1.16 -4.71 7.85
CA ILE A 38 -0.29 -4.85 7.96
C ILE A 38 -0.83 -5.03 6.55
N THR A 39 -1.53 -6.14 6.30
CA THR A 39 -2.08 -6.46 5.00
C THR A 39 -3.60 -6.50 5.10
N VAL A 40 -4.27 -5.87 4.15
CA VAL A 40 -5.71 -5.98 3.99
C VAL A 40 -5.94 -6.81 2.74
N ALA A 41 -6.45 -8.02 2.93
CA ALA A 41 -6.59 -9.01 1.87
C ALA A 41 -8.03 -9.04 1.38
N THR A 42 -8.20 -9.04 0.05
CA THR A 42 -9.51 -9.21 -0.54
C THR A 42 -9.80 -10.70 -0.67
N ASP A 43 -10.96 -11.03 -1.24
CA ASP A 43 -11.30 -12.42 -1.52
C ASP A 43 -10.71 -12.90 -2.86
N SER A 44 -9.89 -12.07 -3.50
CA SER A 44 -9.16 -12.43 -4.71
C SER A 44 -7.66 -12.29 -4.43
N SER A 45 -6.84 -12.19 -5.47
CA SER A 45 -5.40 -12.04 -5.28
C SER A 45 -4.97 -10.59 -5.03
N CYS A 46 -5.90 -9.66 -5.11
CA CYS A 46 -5.66 -8.24 -4.93
C CYS A 46 -5.52 -7.94 -3.43
N PHE A 47 -4.62 -7.04 -3.06
CA PHE A 47 -4.43 -6.67 -1.65
C PHE A 47 -3.88 -5.27 -1.50
N TRP A 48 -4.02 -4.75 -0.28
CA TRP A 48 -3.44 -3.48 0.16
C TRP A 48 -2.54 -3.77 1.35
N ALA A 49 -1.40 -3.07 1.47
CA ALA A 49 -0.46 -3.32 2.55
C ALA A 49 0.20 -2.04 3.00
N LEU A 50 0.57 -2.02 4.28
CA LEU A 50 1.30 -0.93 4.90
C LEU A 50 2.42 -1.51 5.75
N ARG A 51 3.64 -1.01 5.54
CA ARG A 51 4.79 -1.45 6.32
C ARG A 51 5.33 -0.26 7.10
N ILE A 52 5.60 -0.48 8.38
CA ILE A 52 6.18 0.53 9.26
C ILE A 52 7.63 0.17 9.48
N LEU A 53 8.52 1.09 9.10
CA LEU A 53 9.96 0.89 9.19
C LEU A 53 10.49 1.88 10.23
N TYR A 54 10.78 1.38 11.44
CA TYR A 54 11.17 2.25 12.55
C TYR A 54 12.60 2.75 12.44
N GLY A 55 13.41 2.17 11.53
CA GLY A 55 14.74 2.69 11.25
C GLY A 55 14.74 3.98 10.46
N CYS A 56 13.59 4.46 10.02
CA CYS A 56 13.41 5.73 9.32
C CYS A 56 14.26 5.82 8.04
N PRO A 57 14.25 4.79 7.16
CA PRO A 57 14.97 4.90 5.90
C PRO A 57 14.33 5.95 5.01
N ARG A 58 15.08 6.40 4.02
CA ARG A 58 14.56 7.38 3.06
C ARG A 58 13.45 6.76 2.22
N PRO A 59 12.34 7.49 2.00
CA PRO A 59 11.24 6.95 1.21
C PRO A 59 11.64 6.54 -0.21
N ASP A 60 12.50 7.32 -0.88
CA ASP A 60 12.93 6.96 -2.23
C ASP A 60 13.73 5.66 -2.24
N GLU A 61 14.56 5.43 -1.23
CA GLU A 61 15.32 4.19 -1.14
C GLU A 61 14.41 2.99 -0.91
N VAL A 62 13.38 3.17 -0.08
CA VAL A 62 12.42 2.09 0.21
C VAL A 62 11.67 1.71 -1.06
N VAL A 63 11.14 2.69 -1.78
CA VAL A 63 10.37 2.42 -2.98
C VAL A 63 11.27 1.85 -4.08
N ASN A 64 12.47 2.39 -4.24
CA ASN A 64 13.38 1.91 -5.28
C ASN A 64 13.86 0.48 -5.00
N SER A 65 13.98 0.10 -3.73
CA SER A 65 14.29 -1.28 -3.39
C SER A 65 13.18 -2.23 -3.81
N CYS A 66 11.93 -1.83 -3.63
CA CYS A 66 10.80 -2.62 -4.08
C CYS A 66 10.79 -2.74 -5.60
N ILE A 67 11.06 -1.65 -6.30
CA ILE A 67 11.12 -1.65 -7.76
C ILE A 67 12.21 -2.61 -8.23
N GLN A 68 13.37 -2.59 -7.57
CA GLN A 68 14.46 -3.48 -7.96
C GLN A 68 14.06 -4.94 -7.79
N ALA A 69 13.30 -5.27 -6.74
CA ALA A 69 12.82 -6.62 -6.55
C ALA A 69 11.89 -7.05 -7.69
N PHE A 70 11.03 -6.15 -8.17
CA PHE A 70 10.19 -6.45 -9.32
C PHE A 70 11.01 -6.65 -10.59
N LYS A 71 12.06 -5.84 -10.76
CA LYS A 71 12.94 -5.97 -11.93
C LYS A 71 13.72 -7.28 -11.90
N ASP A 72 14.05 -7.76 -10.71
CA ASP A 72 14.78 -9.02 -10.58
C ASP A 72 13.88 -10.23 -10.84
N GLU A 73 12.58 -10.10 -10.59
CA GLU A 73 11.66 -11.23 -10.66
C GLU A 73 10.91 -11.29 -11.98
N TYR A 74 10.61 -10.17 -12.61
CA TYR A 74 9.77 -10.13 -13.81
C TYR A 74 10.53 -9.47 -14.96
N ASP A 75 10.20 -9.88 -16.18
CA ASP A 75 10.83 -9.32 -17.37
C ASP A 75 10.26 -7.94 -17.67
N ASN A 76 11.14 -6.95 -17.77
CA ASN A 76 10.82 -5.61 -18.24
C ASN A 76 9.58 -4.99 -17.58
N PRO A 77 9.55 -4.91 -16.23
CA PRO A 77 8.45 -4.19 -15.61
C PRO A 77 8.52 -2.71 -16.01
N GLU A 78 7.35 -2.13 -16.23
CA GLU A 78 7.25 -0.75 -16.62
C GLU A 78 7.01 0.09 -15.38
N VAL A 79 7.87 1.09 -15.15
CA VAL A 79 7.82 1.94 -13.97
C VAL A 79 7.41 3.33 -14.39
N THR A 80 6.38 3.86 -13.73
CA THR A 80 5.86 5.20 -14.01
C THR A 80 6.02 6.06 -12.76
N GLU A 81 6.55 7.26 -12.95
CA GLU A 81 6.62 8.22 -11.86
C GLU A 81 5.25 8.82 -11.64
N THR A 82 4.82 8.83 -10.39
CA THR A 82 3.56 9.42 -10.01
C THR A 82 3.79 10.31 -8.80
N GLY A 83 2.80 11.11 -8.47
CA GLY A 83 2.87 11.98 -7.31
C GLY A 83 1.64 11.80 -6.46
N GLY A 84 1.74 12.22 -5.21
CA GLY A 84 0.60 12.13 -4.34
C GLY A 84 0.95 12.50 -2.92
N VAL A 85 -0.02 12.29 -2.05
CA VAL A 85 0.05 12.64 -0.64
C VAL A 85 -0.25 11.38 0.15
N LEU A 86 0.51 11.14 1.20
CA LEU A 86 0.29 10.04 2.12
C LEU A 86 0.43 10.61 3.52
N ALA A 87 -0.56 10.34 4.38
CA ALA A 87 -0.55 10.85 5.74
C ALA A 87 -0.33 12.36 5.78
N GLU A 88 -0.96 13.08 4.82
CA GLU A 88 -0.93 14.54 4.70
C GLU A 88 0.46 15.09 4.37
N MET A 89 1.35 14.25 3.88
CA MET A 89 2.69 14.65 3.48
C MET A 89 2.92 14.31 2.01
N PRO A 90 3.70 15.12 1.29
CA PRO A 90 4.08 14.74 -0.07
C PRO A 90 4.81 13.40 -0.02
N ALA A 91 4.44 12.49 -0.92
CA ALA A 91 4.94 11.14 -0.90
C ALA A 91 5.79 10.85 -2.12
N PHE A 92 6.76 9.96 -1.96
CA PHE A 92 7.49 9.42 -3.08
C PHE A 92 6.67 8.27 -3.65
N CYS A 93 6.19 8.42 -4.87
CA CYS A 93 5.22 7.49 -5.46
C CYS A 93 5.69 6.95 -6.79
N ARG A 94 5.43 5.67 -7.02
CA ARG A 94 5.72 5.01 -8.30
C ARG A 94 4.65 3.96 -8.56
N GLU A 95 4.37 3.73 -9.85
CA GLU A 95 3.52 2.60 -10.24
C GLU A 95 4.35 1.67 -11.10
N VAL A 96 4.14 0.37 -10.91
CA VAL A 96 4.86 -0.67 -11.64
C VAL A 96 3.84 -1.57 -12.30
N GLU A 97 4.03 -1.83 -13.60
CA GLU A 97 3.20 -2.78 -14.34
C GLU A 97 4.09 -3.91 -14.83
N PHE A 98 3.62 -5.13 -14.71
CA PHE A 98 4.36 -6.29 -15.19
C PHE A 98 3.39 -7.40 -15.55
N SER A 99 3.84 -8.30 -16.43
CA SER A 99 3.05 -9.46 -16.82
C SER A 99 3.49 -10.67 -16.04
N CYS A 100 2.52 -11.44 -15.57
CA CYS A 100 2.77 -12.68 -14.85
C CYS A 100 1.70 -13.67 -15.29
N PHE A 101 2.11 -14.79 -15.90
CA PHE A 101 1.19 -15.79 -16.43
C PHE A 101 0.17 -15.16 -17.39
N GLU A 102 0.67 -14.27 -18.26
CA GLU A 102 -0.13 -13.58 -19.27
C GLU A 102 -1.17 -12.61 -18.67
N LEU A 103 -1.10 -12.33 -17.38
CA LEU A 103 -1.96 -11.35 -16.76
C LEU A 103 -1.16 -10.08 -16.47
N LEU A 104 -1.73 -8.94 -16.81
CA LEU A 104 -1.12 -7.67 -16.50
C LEU A 104 -1.42 -7.33 -15.05
N ASN A 105 -0.37 -7.07 -14.29
CA ASN A 105 -0.46 -6.68 -12.88
C ASN A 105 0.01 -5.26 -12.70
N SER A 106 -0.60 -4.56 -11.76
CA SER A 106 -0.19 -3.20 -11.39
C SER A 106 0.03 -3.14 -9.90
N VAL A 107 1.04 -2.36 -9.53
CA VAL A 107 1.41 -2.10 -8.14
C VAL A 107 1.57 -0.60 -7.99
N ALA A 108 0.96 -0.02 -6.96
CA ALA A 108 1.17 1.39 -6.64
C ALA A 108 1.91 1.46 -5.32
N LEU A 109 3.04 2.16 -5.32
CA LEU A 109 3.92 2.27 -4.16
C LEU A 109 3.98 3.73 -3.74
N SER A 110 3.83 3.98 -2.42
CA SER A 110 3.92 5.32 -1.84
C SER A 110 4.67 5.25 -0.53
N SER A 111 5.54 6.22 -0.27
CA SER A 111 6.29 6.23 0.97
C SER A 111 6.49 7.65 1.48
N VAL A 112 6.38 7.80 2.80
CA VAL A 112 6.66 9.04 3.51
C VAL A 112 7.46 8.72 4.76
N ARG A 113 8.11 9.74 5.32
CA ARG A 113 8.90 9.58 6.54
C ARG A 113 8.56 10.67 7.54
N SER A 114 8.29 10.26 8.77
CA SER A 114 8.17 11.18 9.89
C SER A 114 9.45 11.10 10.73
N SER A 115 9.46 11.81 11.86
CA SER A 115 10.61 11.74 12.78
C SER A 115 10.73 10.39 13.46
N LYS A 116 9.68 9.57 13.44
CA LYS A 116 9.66 8.32 14.19
C LYS A 116 9.63 7.07 13.32
N MET A 117 9.21 7.19 12.07
CA MET A 117 9.03 6.01 11.21
C MET A 117 8.97 6.40 9.76
N THR A 118 9.26 5.44 8.90
CA THR A 118 8.96 5.51 7.48
C THR A 118 7.79 4.58 7.21
N LEU A 119 6.82 5.05 6.45
CA LEU A 119 5.70 4.23 6.00
C LEU A 119 5.89 3.88 4.54
N LEU A 120 5.62 2.63 4.20
CA LEU A 120 5.50 2.19 2.83
C LEU A 120 4.10 1.62 2.65
N VAL A 121 3.35 2.18 1.71
CA VAL A 121 2.00 1.74 1.42
C VAL A 121 1.96 1.29 -0.02
N TRP A 122 1.36 0.13 -0.27
CA TRP A 122 1.21 -0.32 -1.65
C TRP A 122 -0.03 -1.21 -1.77
N TRP A 123 -0.52 -1.28 -3.01
CA TRP A 123 -1.52 -2.27 -3.37
C TRP A 123 -1.09 -2.94 -4.66
N GLN A 124 -1.65 -4.11 -4.91
CA GLN A 124 -1.31 -4.91 -6.07
C GLN A 124 -2.53 -5.68 -6.52
N GLY A 125 -2.71 -5.80 -7.84
CA GLY A 125 -3.79 -6.59 -8.41
C GLY A 125 -3.62 -6.70 -9.91
N THR A 126 -4.40 -7.60 -10.52
CA THR A 126 -4.46 -7.69 -11.97
C THR A 126 -5.32 -6.55 -12.51
N ASP A 127 -5.13 -6.22 -13.79
CA ASP A 127 -5.89 -5.13 -14.39
C ASP A 127 -7.39 -5.38 -14.31
N HIS A 128 -7.80 -6.63 -14.45
CA HIS A 128 -9.22 -6.98 -14.36
C HIS A 128 -9.76 -6.74 -12.95
N GLU A 129 -9.02 -7.17 -11.93
CA GLU A 129 -9.43 -6.95 -10.54
C GLU A 129 -9.51 -5.46 -10.22
N LEU A 130 -8.58 -4.69 -10.76
CA LEU A 130 -8.46 -3.27 -10.41
C LEU A 130 -9.54 -2.42 -11.04
N GLU A 131 -10.27 -2.92 -12.04
CA GLU A 131 -11.36 -2.15 -12.62
C GLU A 131 -12.38 -1.73 -11.58
N SER A 132 -12.70 -2.60 -10.63
CA SER A 132 -13.66 -2.28 -9.58
C SER A 132 -13.01 -1.99 -8.24
N THR A 133 -11.80 -2.50 -8.01
CA THR A 133 -11.18 -2.49 -6.69
C THR A 133 -10.25 -1.32 -6.48
N ARG A 134 -9.67 -0.77 -7.55
CA ARG A 134 -8.69 0.31 -7.40
C ARG A 134 -9.22 1.51 -6.61
N PRO A 135 -10.46 1.99 -6.84
CA PRO A 135 -10.94 3.12 -6.03
C PRO A 135 -10.97 2.82 -4.54
N ILE A 136 -11.28 1.57 -4.18
CA ILE A 136 -11.30 1.20 -2.77
C ILE A 136 -9.88 1.19 -2.20
N LEU A 137 -8.93 0.63 -2.96
CA LEU A 137 -7.53 0.59 -2.53
C LEU A 137 -6.95 1.99 -2.37
N ASP A 138 -7.24 2.87 -3.33
CA ASP A 138 -6.80 4.26 -3.23
C ASP A 138 -7.45 4.96 -2.04
N GLY A 139 -8.70 4.61 -1.73
CA GLY A 139 -9.39 5.17 -0.58
C GLY A 139 -8.74 4.77 0.73
N ILE A 140 -8.29 3.53 0.85
CA ILE A 140 -7.57 3.10 2.05
C ILE A 140 -6.29 3.92 2.19
N THR A 141 -5.53 4.06 1.09
CA THR A 141 -4.30 4.85 1.10
C THR A 141 -4.57 6.29 1.55
N GLN A 142 -5.64 6.89 1.06
CA GLN A 142 -5.98 8.28 1.41
C GLN A 142 -6.36 8.43 2.87
N SER A 143 -6.79 7.35 3.52
CA SER A 143 -7.21 7.40 4.90
C SER A 143 -6.07 7.23 5.89
N VAL A 144 -4.86 6.92 5.42
CA VAL A 144 -3.71 6.66 6.30
C VAL A 144 -3.34 7.93 7.06
N ARG A 145 -3.15 7.79 8.37
CA ARG A 145 -2.77 8.87 9.27
C ARG A 145 -1.66 8.41 10.19
N ILE A 146 -0.78 9.32 10.54
CA ILE A 146 0.19 9.09 11.60
C ILE A 146 -0.40 9.73 12.85
N LEU A 147 -0.64 8.91 13.88
CA LEU A 147 -1.36 9.36 15.07
C LEU A 147 -0.47 9.98 16.11
N ASP A 148 0.81 9.64 16.09
CA ASP A 148 1.77 10.10 17.08
C ASP A 148 2.83 10.93 16.37
N LEU A 149 2.56 12.22 16.24
CA LEU A 149 3.44 13.14 15.53
C LEU A 149 4.41 13.90 16.42
N LEU A 150 4.30 13.71 17.73
CA LEU A 150 5.16 14.45 18.69
C LEU A 150 6.51 13.78 18.90
#